data_c2675d89d4b22c1299d6428126c37eb2
#
_entry.id   c2675d89d4b22c1299d6428126c37eb2
#
_cell.length_a   1.000
_cell.length_b   1.000
_cell.length_c   1.000
_cell.angle_alpha   90.00
_cell.angle_beta   90.00
_cell.angle_gamma   90.00
#
_symmetry.space_group_name_H-M   'P 1'
#
loop_
_entity.id
_entity.type
_entity.pdbx_description
1 polymer ?
#
loop_
_entity_poly.entity_id
_entity_poly.type
_entity_poly.pdbx_seq_one_letter_code
_entity_poly.pdbx_strand_id
1 'polypeptide(L)'
;MRRALLVCGLVALVLPLAALADPPPVITVPADMTVEAQNFSGAAVTYTASAVDDYGEPVQVTCNPPSGSVFGFGTTTVACTARAHGESATKRFKVTVVDTRPPAITVPAAEQLTTRVRQGKVVTYSASATDVVDGAVAVTCSPASGTTFPVGATTVTCTAADRRGNATSASFSVTIVLVRRAKQASLFAPRAGARVTAPPLLRWLKPSKVHFFNLQVYRHGRKVLSAWPIRARFRLHKNWTFAGREFRLKPGPYTWLVWPAFGSQAKPRYGKLLGQSTFVFSG
;
A
#
# COMPACT_ATOMS: atom_id res chain seq x y z
N MET A 1 -41.33 117.65 38.91
CA MET A 1 -40.73 116.43 39.44
C MET A 1 -41.20 115.26 38.59
N ARG A 2 -40.42 114.78 37.66
CA ARG A 2 -40.75 113.61 36.79
C ARG A 2 -39.91 112.41 37.28
N ARG A 3 -40.61 111.37 37.74
CA ARG A 3 -39.97 110.11 38.11
C ARG A 3 -39.86 109.26 36.86
N ALA A 4 -38.64 108.85 36.46
CA ALA A 4 -38.36 107.88 35.42
C ALA A 4 -38.49 106.48 36.03
N LEU A 5 -39.36 105.61 35.46
CA LEU A 5 -39.38 104.19 35.75
C LEU A 5 -38.33 103.52 34.88
N LEU A 6 -37.42 102.86 35.51
CA LEU A 6 -36.40 101.96 34.86
C LEU A 6 -37.07 100.57 34.72
N VAL A 7 -37.38 100.15 33.49
CA VAL A 7 -37.85 98.76 33.20
C VAL A 7 -36.59 97.94 32.99
N CYS A 8 -36.24 97.06 33.90
CA CYS A 8 -35.15 96.08 33.78
C CYS A 8 -35.69 94.86 32.99
N GLY A 9 -35.39 94.82 31.75
CA GLY A 9 -35.72 93.64 30.87
C GLY A 9 -34.78 92.45 31.16
N LEU A 10 -35.33 91.42 31.73
CA LEU A 10 -34.61 90.10 31.88
C LEU A 10 -34.52 89.40 30.49
N VAL A 11 -33.39 89.43 29.90
CA VAL A 11 -33.08 88.59 28.70
C VAL A 11 -32.75 87.18 29.18
N ALA A 12 -33.67 86.27 29.04
CA ALA A 12 -33.47 84.87 29.30
C ALA A 12 -32.62 84.31 28.18
N LEU A 13 -31.31 84.02 28.46
CA LEU A 13 -30.42 83.32 27.59
C LEU A 13 -30.85 81.85 27.50
N VAL A 14 -31.58 81.50 26.45
CA VAL A 14 -31.84 80.07 26.11
C VAL A 14 -30.60 79.46 25.50
N LEU A 15 -29.81 78.79 26.34
CA LEU A 15 -28.73 77.94 25.88
C LEU A 15 -29.37 76.70 25.18
N PRO A 16 -28.97 76.37 23.92
CA PRO A 16 -29.46 75.16 23.32
C PRO A 16 -28.96 73.97 24.16
N LEU A 17 -29.87 73.16 24.68
CA LEU A 17 -29.53 71.84 25.22
C LEU A 17 -28.89 71.06 24.09
N ALA A 18 -27.56 70.87 24.14
CA ALA A 18 -26.87 69.90 23.26
C ALA A 18 -27.54 68.54 23.54
N ALA A 19 -28.26 68.02 22.56
CA ALA A 19 -28.76 66.67 22.65
C ALA A 19 -27.58 65.75 22.83
N LEU A 20 -27.46 65.09 23.97
CA LEU A 20 -26.48 64.02 24.18
C LEU A 20 -26.75 62.95 23.14
N ALA A 21 -25.76 62.75 22.24
CA ALA A 21 -25.87 61.71 21.26
C ALA A 21 -25.94 60.35 21.99
N ASP A 22 -26.87 59.48 21.53
CA ASP A 22 -26.98 58.16 22.09
C ASP A 22 -25.67 57.38 21.90
N PRO A 23 -25.23 56.55 22.84
CA PRO A 23 -24.05 55.77 22.68
C PRO A 23 -24.23 54.73 21.59
N PRO A 24 -23.14 54.40 20.81
CA PRO A 24 -23.25 53.41 19.74
C PRO A 24 -23.52 51.98 20.31
N PRO A 25 -24.19 51.09 19.57
CA PRO A 25 -24.51 49.76 20.01
C PRO A 25 -23.24 48.93 20.35
N VAL A 26 -23.36 48.08 21.35
CA VAL A 26 -22.26 47.16 21.78
C VAL A 26 -22.34 45.86 21.02
N ILE A 27 -21.31 45.59 20.16
CA ILE A 27 -21.22 44.38 19.36
C ILE A 27 -20.39 43.34 20.07
N THR A 28 -20.89 42.09 20.10
CA THR A 28 -20.15 40.89 20.51
C THR A 28 -19.85 40.07 19.29
N VAL A 29 -18.57 39.78 19.03
CA VAL A 29 -18.08 38.91 17.95
C VAL A 29 -17.32 37.76 18.56
N PRO A 30 -17.15 36.63 17.84
CA PRO A 30 -16.31 35.54 18.29
C PRO A 30 -14.84 35.99 18.40
N ALA A 31 -14.05 35.22 19.12
CA ALA A 31 -12.57 35.34 19.08
C ALA A 31 -12.03 35.00 17.68
N ASP A 32 -10.79 35.40 17.38
CA ASP A 32 -10.09 34.98 16.19
C ASP A 32 -10.08 33.46 16.13
N MET A 33 -10.33 32.90 14.94
CA MET A 33 -10.44 31.45 14.74
C MET A 33 -9.52 30.99 13.62
N THR A 34 -8.98 29.78 13.80
CA THR A 34 -8.25 29.07 12.77
C THR A 34 -9.04 27.81 12.40
N VAL A 35 -9.25 27.59 11.11
CA VAL A 35 -10.01 26.47 10.58
C VAL A 35 -9.21 25.74 9.51
N GLU A 36 -9.38 24.43 9.44
CA GLU A 36 -8.78 23.57 8.44
C GLU A 36 -9.52 23.70 7.11
N ALA A 37 -8.79 23.77 6.01
CA ALA A 37 -9.36 23.80 4.68
C ALA A 37 -10.16 22.52 4.37
N GLN A 38 -11.27 22.67 3.66
CA GLN A 38 -12.14 21.57 3.26
C GLN A 38 -11.92 21.15 1.81
N ASN A 39 -11.34 22.02 1.01
CA ASN A 39 -11.00 21.80 -0.39
C ASN A 39 -10.04 22.91 -0.89
N PHE A 40 -9.69 22.87 -2.18
CA PHE A 40 -8.80 23.86 -2.80
C PHE A 40 -9.29 25.32 -2.72
N SER A 41 -10.60 25.56 -2.49
CA SER A 41 -11.18 26.91 -2.33
C SER A 41 -11.10 27.44 -0.91
N GLY A 42 -10.75 26.59 0.08
CA GLY A 42 -10.71 26.95 1.49
C GLY A 42 -11.73 26.22 2.34
N ALA A 43 -12.41 26.93 3.25
CA ALA A 43 -13.40 26.37 4.16
C ALA A 43 -14.64 27.25 4.28
N ALA A 44 -15.82 26.65 4.35
CA ALA A 44 -17.03 27.32 4.75
C ALA A 44 -17.04 27.50 6.27
N VAL A 45 -17.19 28.74 6.74
CA VAL A 45 -17.09 29.07 8.18
C VAL A 45 -18.38 29.69 8.67
N THR A 46 -18.96 29.09 9.69
CA THR A 46 -20.13 29.64 10.41
C THR A 46 -19.68 30.26 11.71
N TYR A 47 -20.25 31.39 12.05
CA TYR A 47 -20.03 32.10 13.31
C TYR A 47 -21.29 32.86 13.73
N THR A 48 -21.33 33.32 14.98
CA THR A 48 -22.42 34.13 15.51
C THR A 48 -21.88 35.48 15.98
N ALA A 49 -22.58 36.55 15.65
CA ALA A 49 -22.35 37.89 16.18
C ALA A 49 -23.66 38.43 16.67
N SER A 50 -23.63 39.21 17.75
CA SER A 50 -24.80 39.87 18.33
C SER A 50 -24.47 41.31 18.70
N ALA A 51 -25.50 42.13 18.82
CA ALA A 51 -25.35 43.48 19.34
C ALA A 51 -26.57 43.83 20.22
N VAL A 52 -26.35 44.74 21.17
CA VAL A 52 -27.39 45.35 21.96
C VAL A 52 -27.21 46.89 21.93
N ASP A 53 -28.30 47.62 21.98
CA ASP A 53 -28.27 49.07 22.15
C ASP A 53 -27.98 49.46 23.60
N ASP A 54 -28.05 50.73 23.89
CA ASP A 54 -27.82 51.33 25.22
C ASP A 54 -28.95 50.97 26.24
N TYR A 55 -30.13 50.48 25.75
CA TYR A 55 -31.21 49.97 26.59
C TYR A 55 -31.12 48.46 26.80
N GLY A 56 -30.15 47.80 26.17
CA GLY A 56 -29.96 46.36 26.25
C GLY A 56 -30.85 45.57 25.28
N GLU A 57 -31.51 46.25 24.35
CA GLU A 57 -32.36 45.60 23.37
C GLU A 57 -31.52 45.05 22.19
N PRO A 58 -31.87 43.85 21.67
CA PRO A 58 -31.18 43.25 20.56
C PRO A 58 -31.20 44.09 19.28
N VAL A 59 -30.04 44.30 18.67
CA VAL A 59 -29.88 45.05 17.44
C VAL A 59 -29.37 44.13 16.31
N GLN A 60 -29.87 44.36 15.10
CA GLN A 60 -29.40 43.58 13.93
C GLN A 60 -27.92 43.84 13.62
N VAL A 61 -27.15 42.75 13.45
CA VAL A 61 -25.73 42.79 13.07
C VAL A 61 -25.60 42.31 11.65
N THR A 62 -24.84 43.07 10.87
CA THR A 62 -24.45 42.68 9.51
C THR A 62 -22.95 42.51 9.46
N CYS A 63 -22.48 41.31 9.08
CA CYS A 63 -21.04 40.98 8.96
C CYS A 63 -20.62 40.79 7.51
N ASN A 64 -19.43 41.21 7.19
CA ASN A 64 -18.82 41.00 5.88
C ASN A 64 -17.39 40.44 6.03
N PRO A 65 -17.06 39.24 5.48
CA PRO A 65 -17.98 38.28 4.84
C PRO A 65 -19.09 37.77 5.80
N PRO A 66 -20.28 37.34 5.30
CA PRO A 66 -21.33 36.81 6.15
C PRO A 66 -21.01 35.39 6.66
N SER A 67 -21.68 35.01 7.79
CA SER A 67 -21.59 33.64 8.34
C SER A 67 -22.04 32.62 7.30
N GLY A 68 -21.31 31.49 7.17
CA GLY A 68 -21.53 30.46 6.17
C GLY A 68 -20.82 30.71 4.85
N SER A 69 -20.11 31.84 4.67
CA SER A 69 -19.28 32.09 3.47
C SER A 69 -18.09 31.16 3.41
N VAL A 70 -17.58 30.95 2.17
CA VAL A 70 -16.30 30.28 1.94
C VAL A 70 -15.17 31.31 2.15
N PHE A 71 -14.26 30.99 3.05
CA PHE A 71 -13.04 31.74 3.32
C PHE A 71 -11.87 31.04 2.59
N GLY A 72 -11.14 31.82 1.81
CA GLY A 72 -9.91 31.35 1.14
C GLY A 72 -8.75 31.19 2.11
N PHE A 73 -7.66 30.57 1.64
CA PHE A 73 -6.44 30.38 2.42
C PHE A 73 -5.86 31.68 2.96
N GLY A 74 -5.28 31.61 4.17
CA GLY A 74 -4.74 32.74 4.87
C GLY A 74 -5.76 33.41 5.79
N THR A 75 -5.49 34.68 6.17
CA THR A 75 -6.28 35.39 7.16
C THR A 75 -7.23 36.40 6.52
N THR A 76 -8.51 36.25 6.78
CA THR A 76 -9.56 37.19 6.37
C THR A 76 -10.10 37.90 7.60
N THR A 77 -10.21 39.22 7.55
CA THR A 77 -10.83 40.01 8.62
C THR A 77 -12.33 40.12 8.34
N VAL A 78 -13.15 39.68 9.26
CA VAL A 78 -14.60 39.88 9.25
C VAL A 78 -14.93 41.16 9.99
N ALA A 79 -15.66 42.05 9.35
CA ALA A 79 -16.19 43.27 9.95
C ALA A 79 -17.68 43.15 10.20
N CYS A 80 -18.11 43.25 11.45
CA CYS A 80 -19.49 43.25 11.86
C CYS A 80 -19.94 44.65 12.27
N THR A 81 -21.03 45.15 11.70
CA THR A 81 -21.58 46.47 11.93
C THR A 81 -23.01 46.35 12.43
N ALA A 82 -23.35 47.16 13.46
CA ALA A 82 -24.68 47.34 13.96
C ALA A 82 -25.05 48.84 14.02
N ARG A 83 -26.33 49.15 13.88
CA ARG A 83 -26.84 50.55 13.95
C ARG A 83 -28.05 50.60 14.85
N ALA A 84 -28.04 51.59 15.76
CA ALA A 84 -29.16 51.89 16.66
C ALA A 84 -29.21 53.40 16.89
N HIS A 85 -30.39 53.99 16.98
CA HIS A 85 -30.65 55.39 17.32
C HIS A 85 -29.83 56.44 16.54
N GLY A 86 -29.49 56.11 15.25
CA GLY A 86 -28.67 56.99 14.42
C GLY A 86 -27.15 56.74 14.51
N GLU A 87 -26.70 56.06 15.56
CA GLU A 87 -25.28 55.71 15.81
C GLU A 87 -24.94 54.35 15.20
N SER A 88 -23.64 54.11 14.94
CA SER A 88 -23.14 52.84 14.41
C SER A 88 -21.84 52.41 15.08
N ALA A 89 -21.72 51.09 15.28
CA ALA A 89 -20.50 50.47 15.76
C ALA A 89 -19.99 49.45 14.75
N THR A 90 -18.68 49.23 14.75
CA THR A 90 -18.03 48.13 13.95
C THR A 90 -17.06 47.42 14.86
N LYS A 91 -17.17 46.08 14.90
CA LYS A 91 -16.21 45.20 15.58
C LYS A 91 -15.68 44.16 14.62
N ARG A 92 -14.45 43.76 14.79
CA ARG A 92 -13.72 42.86 13.85
C ARG A 92 -13.16 41.68 14.59
N PHE A 93 -13.07 40.55 13.87
CA PHE A 93 -12.33 39.34 14.24
C PHE A 93 -11.70 38.74 12.99
N LYS A 94 -10.79 37.80 13.17
CA LYS A 94 -10.06 37.15 12.06
C LYS A 94 -10.49 35.71 11.92
N VAL A 95 -10.60 35.26 10.67
CA VAL A 95 -10.72 33.86 10.27
C VAL A 95 -9.48 33.51 9.48
N THR A 96 -8.71 32.55 9.99
CA THR A 96 -7.50 32.06 9.31
C THR A 96 -7.78 30.63 8.82
N VAL A 97 -7.68 30.42 7.51
CA VAL A 97 -7.81 29.10 6.88
C VAL A 97 -6.42 28.55 6.61
N VAL A 98 -6.15 27.37 7.15
CA VAL A 98 -4.89 26.67 7.01
C VAL A 98 -5.14 25.30 6.37
N ASP A 99 -4.07 24.70 5.87
CA ASP A 99 -4.03 23.31 5.50
C ASP A 99 -2.82 22.69 6.19
N THR A 100 -3.07 21.84 7.16
CA THR A 100 -2.05 21.16 7.97
C THR A 100 -2.16 19.65 7.84
N ARG A 101 -3.08 19.15 7.01
CA ARG A 101 -3.32 17.73 6.81
C ARG A 101 -2.40 17.19 5.74
N PRO A 102 -1.64 16.13 6.03
CA PRO A 102 -0.82 15.50 5.01
C PRO A 102 -1.67 14.65 4.05
N PRO A 103 -1.18 14.40 2.82
CA PRO A 103 -1.84 13.53 1.86
C PRO A 103 -2.01 12.10 2.38
N ALA A 104 -3.07 11.43 1.97
CA ALA A 104 -3.29 10.01 2.24
C ALA A 104 -2.63 9.17 1.15
N ILE A 105 -1.66 8.32 1.52
CA ILE A 105 -0.96 7.40 0.60
C ILE A 105 -1.66 6.05 0.58
N THR A 106 -1.89 5.53 -0.62
CA THR A 106 -2.32 4.15 -0.87
C THR A 106 -1.15 3.38 -1.46
N VAL A 107 -0.74 2.31 -0.77
CA VAL A 107 0.31 1.39 -1.19
C VAL A 107 -0.26 -0.01 -1.46
N PRO A 108 0.43 -0.85 -2.27
CA PRO A 108 0.02 -2.23 -2.46
C PRO A 108 0.03 -3.04 -1.16
N ALA A 109 -0.72 -4.13 -1.13
CA ALA A 109 -0.57 -5.14 -0.09
C ALA A 109 0.81 -5.82 -0.18
N ALA A 110 1.23 -6.47 0.92
CA ALA A 110 2.45 -7.27 0.92
C ALA A 110 2.41 -8.36 -0.16
N GLU A 111 3.49 -8.49 -0.94
CA GLU A 111 3.57 -9.43 -2.05
C GLU A 111 4.69 -10.46 -1.87
N GLN A 112 4.41 -11.71 -2.24
CA GLN A 112 5.41 -12.77 -2.28
C GLN A 112 5.58 -13.30 -3.70
N LEU A 113 6.78 -13.17 -4.24
CA LEU A 113 7.13 -13.58 -5.60
C LEU A 113 8.23 -14.64 -5.59
N THR A 114 8.30 -15.44 -6.64
CA THR A 114 9.35 -16.45 -6.79
C THR A 114 10.32 -16.08 -7.91
N THR A 115 11.58 -16.45 -7.76
CA THR A 115 12.62 -16.32 -8.79
C THR A 115 13.52 -17.54 -8.84
N ARG A 116 14.18 -17.75 -9.98
CA ARG A 116 15.29 -18.72 -10.14
C ARG A 116 16.64 -18.02 -10.25
N VAL A 117 16.64 -16.72 -10.27
CA VAL A 117 17.82 -15.86 -10.41
C VAL A 117 18.26 -15.41 -9.02
N ARG A 118 19.54 -15.65 -8.69
CA ARG A 118 20.09 -15.32 -7.36
C ARG A 118 20.15 -13.83 -7.08
N GLN A 119 20.28 -13.01 -8.11
CA GLN A 119 20.31 -11.55 -8.03
C GLN A 119 18.96 -10.96 -7.62
N GLY A 120 17.87 -11.74 -7.72
CA GLY A 120 16.54 -11.29 -7.39
C GLY A 120 15.59 -11.26 -8.58
N LYS A 121 14.60 -10.38 -8.53
CA LYS A 121 13.56 -10.23 -9.56
C LYS A 121 13.19 -8.75 -9.71
N VAL A 122 12.97 -8.31 -10.94
CA VAL A 122 12.38 -7.00 -11.21
C VAL A 122 10.93 -7.02 -10.74
N VAL A 123 10.54 -6.03 -9.94
CA VAL A 123 9.19 -5.88 -9.39
C VAL A 123 8.62 -4.53 -9.79
N THR A 124 7.42 -4.56 -10.35
CA THR A 124 6.65 -3.35 -10.68
C THR A 124 5.46 -3.25 -9.75
N TYR A 125 5.21 -2.07 -9.23
CA TYR A 125 4.07 -1.77 -8.36
C TYR A 125 3.59 -0.35 -8.63
N SER A 126 2.41 -0.01 -8.12
CA SER A 126 1.86 1.34 -8.15
C SER A 126 1.51 1.81 -6.75
N ALA A 127 1.80 3.06 -6.46
CA ALA A 127 1.35 3.76 -5.26
C ALA A 127 0.74 5.10 -5.69
N SER A 128 -0.23 5.58 -4.93
CA SER A 128 -0.88 6.86 -5.19
C SER A 128 -1.09 7.61 -3.88
N ALA A 129 -1.20 8.93 -3.98
CA ALA A 129 -1.58 9.76 -2.85
C ALA A 129 -2.62 10.78 -3.28
N THR A 130 -3.52 11.10 -2.35
CA THR A 130 -4.55 12.11 -2.53
C THR A 130 -4.60 13.01 -1.30
N ASP A 131 -4.72 14.29 -1.54
CA ASP A 131 -4.91 15.31 -0.52
C ASP A 131 -6.27 15.98 -0.71
N VAL A 132 -6.87 16.43 0.39
CA VAL A 132 -8.20 17.07 0.36
C VAL A 132 -8.16 18.41 -0.36
N VAL A 133 -7.03 19.10 -0.28
CA VAL A 133 -6.84 20.44 -0.84
C VAL A 133 -6.19 20.38 -2.22
N ASP A 134 -5.10 19.62 -2.33
CA ASP A 134 -4.26 19.59 -3.53
C ASP A 134 -4.67 18.51 -4.54
N GLY A 135 -5.59 17.61 -4.17
CA GLY A 135 -6.04 16.51 -5.00
C GLY A 135 -4.97 15.42 -5.14
N ALA A 136 -4.67 15.01 -6.36
CA ALA A 136 -3.63 13.99 -6.61
C ALA A 136 -2.23 14.58 -6.36
N VAL A 137 -1.45 13.90 -5.53
CA VAL A 137 -0.11 14.30 -5.11
C VAL A 137 0.92 13.27 -5.58
N ALA A 138 2.10 13.73 -5.97
CA ALA A 138 3.19 12.86 -6.40
C ALA A 138 3.69 11.97 -5.26
N VAL A 139 3.95 10.69 -5.55
CA VAL A 139 4.49 9.72 -4.59
C VAL A 139 5.88 9.30 -5.03
N THR A 140 6.82 9.30 -4.11
CA THR A 140 8.18 8.79 -4.31
C THR A 140 8.39 7.56 -3.42
N CYS A 141 8.79 6.43 -4.02
CA CYS A 141 9.02 5.19 -3.29
C CYS A 141 10.47 4.72 -3.42
N SER A 142 10.99 4.11 -2.35
CA SER A 142 12.31 3.49 -2.33
C SER A 142 12.22 2.09 -1.69
N PRO A 143 12.73 1.03 -2.38
CA PRO A 143 13.21 0.99 -3.77
C PRO A 143 12.13 1.37 -4.78
N ALA A 144 12.54 1.94 -5.94
CA ALA A 144 11.60 2.38 -6.97
C ALA A 144 10.95 1.20 -7.71
N SER A 145 9.71 1.41 -8.21
CA SER A 145 9.01 0.47 -9.10
C SER A 145 9.85 0.21 -10.37
N GLY A 146 9.88 -1.05 -10.84
CA GLY A 146 10.68 -1.45 -11.99
C GLY A 146 12.15 -1.77 -11.68
N THR A 147 12.59 -1.69 -10.43
CA THR A 147 13.96 -2.05 -10.03
C THR A 147 14.07 -3.54 -9.63
N THR A 148 15.29 -4.02 -9.47
CA THR A 148 15.54 -5.40 -9.03
C THR A 148 15.51 -5.50 -7.51
N PHE A 149 14.62 -6.34 -7.00
CA PHE A 149 14.51 -6.68 -5.58
C PHE A 149 15.34 -7.93 -5.30
N PRO A 150 16.22 -7.92 -4.28
CA PRO A 150 17.04 -9.08 -3.93
C PRO A 150 16.20 -10.24 -3.39
N VAL A 151 16.79 -11.43 -3.35
CA VAL A 151 16.17 -12.58 -2.65
C VAL A 151 16.08 -12.28 -1.16
N GLY A 152 14.90 -12.49 -0.60
CA GLY A 152 14.55 -12.14 0.78
C GLY A 152 13.41 -11.13 0.85
N ALA A 153 13.17 -10.60 2.03
CA ALA A 153 12.18 -9.56 2.27
C ALA A 153 12.81 -8.16 2.07
N THR A 154 12.12 -7.30 1.35
CA THR A 154 12.48 -5.89 1.15
C THR A 154 11.29 -5.03 1.52
N THR A 155 11.49 -4.05 2.38
CA THR A 155 10.48 -3.02 2.68
C THR A 155 10.58 -1.91 1.66
N VAL A 156 9.48 -1.55 1.04
CA VAL A 156 9.33 -0.37 0.20
C VAL A 156 8.68 0.71 1.04
N THR A 157 9.33 1.87 1.12
CA THR A 157 8.78 3.06 1.79
C THR A 157 8.42 4.09 0.73
N CYS A 158 7.18 4.56 0.78
CA CYS A 158 6.65 5.59 -0.10
C CYS A 158 6.38 6.86 0.69
N THR A 159 6.74 8.01 0.15
CA THR A 159 6.53 9.34 0.75
C THR A 159 5.75 10.23 -0.22
N ALA A 160 4.91 11.06 0.31
CA ALA A 160 4.22 12.12 -0.42
C ALA A 160 4.16 13.38 0.45
N ALA A 161 4.23 14.54 -0.19
CA ALA A 161 4.07 15.83 0.46
C ALA A 161 3.19 16.73 -0.41
N ASP A 162 2.29 17.48 0.22
CA ASP A 162 1.47 18.48 -0.43
C ASP A 162 2.26 19.73 -0.79
N ARG A 163 1.61 20.72 -1.40
CA ARG A 163 2.24 22.01 -1.76
C ARG A 163 2.61 22.89 -0.57
N ARG A 164 2.07 22.59 0.63
CA ARG A 164 2.34 23.31 1.88
C ARG A 164 3.42 22.64 2.71
N GLY A 165 3.89 21.47 2.29
CA GLY A 165 4.95 20.72 2.95
C GLY A 165 4.45 19.74 4.00
N ASN A 166 3.12 19.49 4.12
CA ASN A 166 2.63 18.44 4.98
C ASN A 166 2.96 17.10 4.34
N ALA A 167 3.73 16.28 5.02
CA ALA A 167 4.26 15.04 4.48
C ALA A 167 3.78 13.81 5.24
N THR A 168 3.65 12.70 4.53
CA THR A 168 3.32 11.40 5.11
C THR A 168 4.15 10.30 4.46
N SER A 169 4.20 9.13 5.11
CA SER A 169 4.85 7.95 4.57
C SER A 169 4.01 6.70 4.83
N ALA A 170 4.09 5.75 3.89
CA ALA A 170 3.50 4.43 4.03
C ALA A 170 4.47 3.38 3.50
N SER A 171 4.38 2.14 4.01
CA SER A 171 5.29 1.07 3.62
C SER A 171 4.55 -0.23 3.34
N PHE A 172 5.12 -1.05 2.46
CA PHE A 172 4.69 -2.43 2.23
C PHE A 172 5.92 -3.33 2.03
N SER A 173 5.73 -4.64 2.11
CA SER A 173 6.83 -5.60 1.95
C SER A 173 6.71 -6.39 0.65
N VAL A 174 7.86 -6.61 -0.01
CA VAL A 174 8.02 -7.50 -1.15
C VAL A 174 8.98 -8.61 -0.75
N THR A 175 8.55 -9.87 -0.81
CA THR A 175 9.38 -11.04 -0.49
C THR A 175 9.69 -11.82 -1.75
N ILE A 176 10.98 -11.91 -2.11
CA ILE A 176 11.44 -12.71 -3.24
C ILE A 176 11.98 -14.04 -2.75
N VAL A 177 11.33 -15.14 -3.14
CA VAL A 177 11.71 -16.50 -2.77
C VAL A 177 12.52 -17.14 -3.90
N LEU A 178 13.77 -17.53 -3.61
CA LEU A 178 14.59 -18.27 -4.56
C LEU A 178 14.11 -19.72 -4.66
N VAL A 179 13.51 -20.05 -5.79
CA VAL A 179 13.14 -21.44 -6.10
C VAL A 179 14.33 -22.14 -6.75
N ARG A 180 14.99 -23.01 -6.01
CA ARG A 180 16.00 -23.88 -6.58
C ARG A 180 15.31 -24.96 -7.41
N ARG A 181 15.79 -25.19 -8.65
CA ARG A 181 15.49 -26.45 -9.32
C ARG A 181 15.90 -27.57 -8.35
N ALA A 182 14.97 -28.47 -8.03
CA ALA A 182 15.37 -29.73 -7.42
C ALA A 182 16.50 -30.28 -8.29
N LYS A 183 17.68 -30.52 -7.71
CA LYS A 183 18.80 -31.10 -8.43
C LYS A 183 18.33 -32.49 -8.85
N GLN A 184 17.84 -32.60 -10.10
CA GLN A 184 17.43 -33.87 -10.65
C GLN A 184 18.70 -34.71 -10.62
N ALA A 185 18.71 -35.74 -9.76
CA ALA A 185 19.85 -36.64 -9.69
C ALA A 185 20.06 -37.15 -11.10
N SER A 186 21.21 -36.81 -11.70
CA SER A 186 21.45 -37.14 -13.09
C SER A 186 21.50 -38.64 -13.19
N LEU A 187 20.56 -39.20 -13.93
CA LEU A 187 20.65 -40.58 -14.37
C LEU A 187 21.75 -40.58 -15.44
N PHE A 188 22.87 -41.25 -15.14
CA PHE A 188 24.06 -41.07 -15.97
C PHE A 188 24.07 -41.92 -17.22
N ALA A 189 23.45 -43.13 -17.14
CA ALA A 189 23.50 -44.04 -18.28
C ALA A 189 22.26 -44.96 -18.27
N PRO A 190 21.70 -45.23 -19.43
CA PRO A 190 21.90 -44.52 -20.69
C PRO A 190 21.45 -43.06 -20.56
N ARG A 191 22.01 -42.14 -21.37
CA ARG A 191 21.47 -40.78 -21.50
C ARG A 191 20.02 -40.86 -22.01
N ALA A 192 19.19 -39.92 -21.65
CA ALA A 192 17.81 -39.87 -22.10
C ALA A 192 17.72 -39.93 -23.62
N GLY A 193 16.89 -40.86 -24.14
CA GLY A 193 16.73 -41.10 -25.56
C GLY A 193 17.85 -41.89 -26.24
N ALA A 194 18.87 -42.34 -25.49
CA ALA A 194 19.99 -43.09 -26.09
C ALA A 194 19.48 -44.37 -26.78
N ARG A 195 20.00 -44.65 -27.97
CA ARG A 195 19.83 -45.94 -28.68
C ARG A 195 20.88 -46.92 -28.17
N VAL A 196 20.43 -48.13 -27.83
CA VAL A 196 21.29 -49.20 -27.31
C VAL A 196 20.98 -50.51 -28.05
N THR A 197 22.03 -51.25 -28.45
CA THR A 197 21.93 -52.54 -29.19
C THR A 197 22.09 -53.74 -28.26
N ALA A 198 22.60 -53.51 -27.04
CA ALA A 198 22.78 -54.53 -26.01
C ALA A 198 22.02 -54.13 -24.72
N PRO A 199 21.68 -55.10 -23.83
CA PRO A 199 21.05 -54.78 -22.54
C PRO A 199 21.81 -53.73 -21.76
N PRO A 200 21.22 -52.56 -21.49
CA PRO A 200 21.98 -51.42 -20.92
C PRO A 200 22.33 -51.66 -19.44
N LEU A 201 23.43 -51.04 -19.03
CA LEU A 201 23.76 -50.83 -17.64
C LEU A 201 23.15 -49.49 -17.21
N LEU A 202 22.09 -49.54 -16.44
CA LEU A 202 21.47 -48.34 -15.84
C LEU A 202 22.35 -47.86 -14.70
N ARG A 203 22.70 -46.57 -14.67
CA ARG A 203 23.50 -45.95 -13.63
C ARG A 203 22.90 -44.64 -13.20
N TRP A 204 23.00 -44.35 -11.93
CA TRP A 204 22.54 -43.08 -11.32
C TRP A 204 23.44 -42.65 -10.17
N LEU A 205 23.30 -41.38 -9.71
CA LEU A 205 24.02 -40.88 -8.54
C LEU A 205 23.48 -41.53 -7.27
N LYS A 206 24.35 -41.99 -6.40
CA LYS A 206 24.00 -42.41 -5.05
C LYS A 206 23.98 -41.21 -4.11
N PRO A 207 22.81 -40.78 -3.61
CA PRO A 207 22.78 -39.81 -2.52
C PRO A 207 23.39 -40.39 -1.23
N SER A 208 23.84 -39.52 -0.32
CA SER A 208 24.30 -39.93 1.00
C SER A 208 23.18 -40.66 1.79
N LYS A 209 23.54 -41.59 2.65
CA LYS A 209 22.64 -42.32 3.56
C LYS A 209 21.58 -43.21 2.87
N VAL A 210 21.69 -43.47 1.56
CA VAL A 210 20.80 -44.39 0.85
C VAL A 210 21.32 -45.83 1.03
N HIS A 211 20.45 -46.73 1.47
CA HIS A 211 20.78 -48.13 1.67
C HIS A 211 20.62 -48.96 0.40
N PHE A 212 19.53 -48.75 -0.32
CA PHE A 212 19.24 -49.41 -1.59
C PHE A 212 18.31 -48.52 -2.42
N PHE A 213 17.93 -49.00 -3.60
CA PHE A 213 17.09 -48.23 -4.53
C PHE A 213 15.89 -49.06 -4.94
N ASN A 214 14.77 -48.42 -5.26
CA ASN A 214 13.68 -49.01 -6.03
C ASN A 214 13.83 -48.54 -7.48
N LEU A 215 14.22 -49.47 -8.34
CA LEU A 215 14.28 -49.24 -9.79
C LEU A 215 13.05 -49.81 -10.43
N GLN A 216 12.39 -49.08 -11.25
CA GLN A 216 11.27 -49.53 -12.06
C GLN A 216 11.52 -49.23 -13.53
N VAL A 217 11.22 -50.19 -14.40
CA VAL A 217 11.33 -50.06 -15.85
C VAL A 217 9.96 -50.23 -16.47
N TYR A 218 9.67 -49.37 -17.41
CA TYR A 218 8.40 -49.34 -18.12
C TYR A 218 8.60 -49.45 -19.62
N ARG A 219 7.67 -50.08 -20.28
CA ARG A 219 7.55 -50.12 -21.74
C ARG A 219 6.09 -49.85 -22.13
N HIS A 220 5.85 -48.92 -23.04
CA HIS A 220 4.50 -48.48 -23.44
C HIS A 220 3.60 -48.18 -22.23
N GLY A 221 4.09 -47.49 -21.21
CA GLY A 221 3.37 -47.13 -19.99
C GLY A 221 3.17 -48.26 -18.99
N ARG A 222 3.47 -49.50 -19.34
CA ARG A 222 3.31 -50.67 -18.45
C ARG A 222 4.66 -50.95 -17.74
N LYS A 223 4.60 -51.18 -16.43
CA LYS A 223 5.74 -51.63 -15.65
C LYS A 223 6.13 -53.05 -16.08
N VAL A 224 7.39 -53.20 -16.46
CA VAL A 224 7.93 -54.48 -16.94
C VAL A 224 9.01 -55.06 -16.01
N LEU A 225 9.54 -54.23 -15.10
CA LEU A 225 10.52 -54.62 -14.11
C LEU A 225 10.39 -53.79 -12.86
N SER A 226 10.59 -54.39 -11.70
CA SER A 226 10.91 -53.74 -10.45
C SER A 226 12.08 -54.47 -9.81
N ALA A 227 13.10 -53.70 -9.35
CA ALA A 227 14.31 -54.24 -8.74
C ALA A 227 14.76 -53.38 -7.58
N TRP A 228 15.48 -53.96 -6.65
CA TRP A 228 15.97 -53.25 -5.42
C TRP A 228 17.51 -53.34 -5.32
N PRO A 229 18.25 -52.71 -6.25
CA PRO A 229 19.71 -52.75 -6.21
C PRO A 229 20.28 -51.96 -5.03
N ILE A 230 21.28 -52.51 -4.36
CA ILE A 230 22.03 -51.87 -3.28
C ILE A 230 23.03 -50.83 -3.86
N ARG A 231 23.51 -51.09 -5.06
CA ARG A 231 24.46 -50.19 -5.75
C ARG A 231 23.69 -49.24 -6.68
N ALA A 232 24.23 -48.08 -6.92
CA ALA A 232 23.64 -47.07 -7.84
C ALA A 232 23.80 -47.46 -9.32
N ARG A 233 23.60 -48.74 -9.60
CA ARG A 233 23.65 -49.34 -10.94
C ARG A 233 22.82 -50.60 -11.00
N PHE A 234 22.31 -50.91 -12.17
CA PHE A 234 21.57 -52.15 -12.45
C PHE A 234 21.75 -52.52 -13.92
N ARG A 235 22.19 -53.78 -14.19
CA ARG A 235 22.30 -54.27 -15.56
C ARG A 235 20.95 -54.90 -15.92
N LEU A 236 20.31 -54.37 -16.94
CA LEU A 236 19.14 -55.00 -17.51
C LEU A 236 19.58 -56.29 -18.26
N HIS A 237 18.83 -57.36 -18.06
CA HIS A 237 19.10 -58.61 -18.73
C HIS A 237 18.31 -58.71 -20.04
N LYS A 238 18.71 -59.61 -20.94
CA LYS A 238 18.01 -59.88 -22.19
C LYS A 238 16.61 -60.50 -21.89
N ASN A 239 16.53 -61.37 -20.89
CA ASN A 239 15.31 -61.99 -20.37
C ASN A 239 15.23 -61.79 -18.86
N TRP A 240 14.03 -61.66 -18.30
CA TRP A 240 13.80 -61.57 -16.85
C TRP A 240 12.37 -61.95 -16.50
N THR A 241 12.13 -62.34 -15.27
CA THR A 241 10.79 -62.60 -14.74
C THR A 241 10.34 -61.42 -13.87
N PHE A 242 9.11 -60.96 -14.03
CA PHE A 242 8.51 -59.94 -13.21
C PHE A 242 7.01 -60.25 -13.02
N ALA A 243 6.57 -60.24 -11.73
CA ALA A 243 5.17 -60.53 -11.34
C ALA A 243 4.66 -61.88 -11.96
N GLY A 244 5.49 -62.95 -11.92
CA GLY A 244 5.14 -64.26 -12.41
C GLY A 244 5.12 -64.40 -13.96
N ARG A 245 5.56 -63.36 -14.68
CA ARG A 245 5.60 -63.38 -16.15
C ARG A 245 7.04 -63.22 -16.67
N GLU A 246 7.33 -63.92 -17.70
CA GLU A 246 8.62 -63.79 -18.43
C GLU A 246 8.55 -62.61 -19.38
N PHE A 247 9.63 -61.83 -19.35
CA PHE A 247 9.82 -60.69 -20.25
C PHE A 247 11.15 -60.86 -21.01
N ARG A 248 11.11 -60.42 -22.24
CA ARG A 248 12.29 -60.32 -23.10
C ARG A 248 12.49 -58.85 -23.52
N LEU A 249 13.75 -58.40 -23.56
CA LEU A 249 14.06 -57.08 -24.06
C LEU A 249 13.75 -57.06 -25.56
N LYS A 250 12.79 -56.24 -25.96
CA LYS A 250 12.30 -56.11 -27.34
C LYS A 250 12.65 -54.73 -27.87
N PRO A 251 12.87 -54.54 -29.17
CA PRO A 251 13.07 -53.25 -29.76
C PRO A 251 11.97 -52.24 -29.37
N GLY A 252 12.37 -50.98 -29.14
CA GLY A 252 11.46 -49.90 -28.81
C GLY A 252 11.88 -49.07 -27.57
N PRO A 253 11.07 -48.09 -27.20
CA PRO A 253 11.39 -47.18 -26.12
C PRO A 253 11.08 -47.81 -24.75
N TYR A 254 11.94 -47.52 -23.80
CA TYR A 254 11.83 -47.86 -22.39
C TYR A 254 12.03 -46.59 -21.54
N THR A 255 11.26 -46.50 -20.45
CA THR A 255 11.41 -45.50 -19.42
C THR A 255 11.81 -46.17 -18.12
N TRP A 256 12.73 -45.62 -17.38
CA TRP A 256 13.11 -46.12 -16.08
C TRP A 256 13.17 -45.02 -15.04
N LEU A 257 12.78 -45.37 -13.81
CA LEU A 257 12.64 -44.48 -12.69
C LEU A 257 13.37 -45.07 -11.47
N VAL A 258 13.92 -44.24 -10.63
CA VAL A 258 14.65 -44.68 -9.44
C VAL A 258 14.27 -43.84 -8.23
N TRP A 259 13.97 -44.52 -7.14
CA TRP A 259 13.75 -43.92 -5.83
C TRP A 259 14.82 -44.39 -4.86
N PRO A 260 15.32 -43.50 -3.96
CA PRO A 260 16.19 -43.94 -2.87
C PRO A 260 15.35 -44.64 -1.81
N ALA A 261 15.91 -45.65 -1.17
CA ALA A 261 15.27 -46.37 -0.11
C ALA A 261 16.16 -46.42 1.14
N PHE A 262 15.52 -46.33 2.28
CA PHE A 262 16.12 -46.27 3.62
C PHE A 262 15.56 -47.41 4.47
N GLY A 263 16.33 -47.89 5.43
CA GLY A 263 15.95 -49.02 6.30
C GLY A 263 16.30 -50.35 5.65
N SER A 264 15.58 -51.44 6.03
CA SER A 264 15.73 -52.75 5.43
C SER A 264 14.83 -52.95 4.22
N GLN A 265 15.17 -53.93 3.37
CA GLN A 265 14.33 -54.29 2.23
C GLN A 265 12.97 -54.88 2.67
N ALA A 266 12.85 -55.42 3.89
CA ALA A 266 11.61 -55.95 4.44
C ALA A 266 10.67 -54.82 4.94
N LYS A 267 11.22 -53.66 5.34
CA LYS A 267 10.44 -52.47 5.78
C LYS A 267 11.03 -51.22 5.14
N PRO A 268 10.85 -51.05 3.83
CA PRO A 268 11.46 -49.92 3.11
C PRO A 268 10.71 -48.61 3.37
N ARG A 269 11.47 -47.52 3.52
CA ARG A 269 10.98 -46.15 3.43
C ARG A 269 11.55 -45.52 2.17
N TYR A 270 10.71 -45.15 1.23
CA TYR A 270 11.13 -44.53 -0.01
C TYR A 270 11.21 -43.01 0.11
N GLY A 271 12.27 -42.43 -0.43
CA GLY A 271 12.40 -41.00 -0.57
C GLY A 271 11.75 -40.49 -1.86
N LYS A 272 11.95 -39.20 -2.13
CA LYS A 272 11.49 -38.58 -3.39
C LYS A 272 12.19 -39.21 -4.59
N LEU A 273 11.48 -39.30 -5.72
CA LEU A 273 12.01 -39.79 -6.99
C LEU A 273 13.36 -39.10 -7.30
N LEU A 274 14.42 -39.90 -7.44
CA LEU A 274 15.75 -39.37 -7.84
C LEU A 274 15.75 -38.86 -9.27
N GLY A 275 14.97 -39.48 -10.13
CA GLY A 275 14.77 -39.06 -11.50
C GLY A 275 14.29 -40.21 -12.40
N GLN A 276 14.03 -39.85 -13.65
CA GLN A 276 13.66 -40.77 -14.71
C GLN A 276 14.55 -40.54 -15.94
N SER A 277 14.73 -41.59 -16.73
CA SER A 277 15.38 -41.51 -18.02
C SER A 277 14.78 -42.49 -19.00
N THR A 278 15.14 -42.36 -20.27
CA THR A 278 14.64 -43.22 -21.35
C THR A 278 15.78 -43.77 -22.16
N PHE A 279 15.59 -44.92 -22.78
CA PHE A 279 16.43 -45.43 -23.84
C PHE A 279 15.59 -46.13 -24.89
N VAL A 280 16.13 -46.26 -26.09
CA VAL A 280 15.53 -47.01 -27.17
C VAL A 280 16.41 -48.24 -27.43
N PHE A 281 15.87 -49.45 -27.24
CA PHE A 281 16.56 -50.66 -27.59
C PHE A 281 16.34 -50.95 -29.07
N SER A 282 17.39 -51.28 -29.79
CA SER A 282 17.39 -51.51 -31.26
C SER A 282 18.07 -52.81 -31.68
N GLY A 283 18.41 -53.68 -30.67
CA GLY A 283 19.01 -54.97 -30.97
C GLY A 283 18.09 -56.16 -30.81
#